data_348bf0a88745e6ff32c6fa0b37501461
#
_entry.id   348bf0a88745e6ff32c6fa0b37501461
#
_cell.length_a   1.000
_cell.length_b   1.000
_cell.length_c   1.000
_cell.angle_alpha   90.00
_cell.angle_beta   90.00
_cell.angle_gamma   90.00
#
_symmetry.space_group_name_H-M   'P 1'
#
loop_
_entity.id
_entity.type
_entity.pdbx_description
1 polymer ?
#
loop_
_entity_poly.entity_id
_entity_poly.type
_entity_poly.pdbx_seq_one_letter_code
_entity_poly.pdbx_strand_id
1 'polypeptide(L)' 'MNCLICRQAEIVDSFTSITFEREEFRLLINVVPVKICPLCGEAIVDEDVAIRLLSDAEDASDQGIFEGIRDFGN' A
#
# COMPACT_ATOMS: atom_id res chain seq x y z
N MET A 1 -6.92 18.03 2.74
CA MET A 1 -7.93 17.10 3.26
C MET A 1 -7.62 16.78 4.71
N ASN A 2 -8.62 16.85 5.58
CA ASN A 2 -8.40 16.56 7.00
C ASN A 2 -8.46 15.06 7.28
N CYS A 3 -7.72 14.64 8.30
CA CYS A 3 -7.78 13.27 8.77
C CYS A 3 -9.20 12.93 9.24
N LEU A 4 -9.75 11.81 8.77
CA LEU A 4 -11.09 11.38 9.13
C LEU A 4 -11.18 10.74 10.52
N ILE A 5 -10.04 10.40 11.09
CA ILE A 5 -9.95 9.70 12.37
C ILE A 5 -9.77 10.69 13.52
N CYS A 6 -8.71 11.48 13.50
CA CYS A 6 -8.46 12.44 14.56
C CYS A 6 -9.07 13.81 14.31
N ARG A 7 -9.31 14.16 13.06
CA ARG A 7 -9.91 15.43 12.61
C ARG A 7 -9.18 16.68 13.09
N GLN A 8 -7.92 16.55 13.50
CA GLN A 8 -7.14 17.65 14.05
C GLN A 8 -5.95 18.05 13.19
N ALA A 9 -5.66 17.27 12.13
CA ALA A 9 -4.53 17.54 11.26
C ALA A 9 -4.89 17.26 9.81
N GLU A 10 -4.19 17.92 8.90
CA GLU A 10 -4.31 17.62 7.49
C GLU A 10 -3.46 16.39 7.16
N ILE A 11 -3.99 15.51 6.32
CA ILE A 11 -3.20 14.38 5.83
C ILE A 11 -2.25 14.86 4.73
N VAL A 12 -1.07 14.27 4.73
CA VAL A 12 0.00 14.62 3.78
C VAL A 12 0.33 13.43 2.90
N ASP A 13 0.78 13.71 1.68
CA ASP A 13 1.21 12.68 0.75
C ASP A 13 2.53 12.08 1.22
N SER A 14 2.63 10.76 1.16
CA SER A 14 3.82 10.05 1.55
C SER A 14 3.94 8.75 0.76
N PHE A 15 5.00 7.99 1.02
CA PHE A 15 5.21 6.68 0.41
C PHE A 15 5.52 5.66 1.50
N THR A 16 5.08 4.44 1.29
CA THR A 16 5.33 3.35 2.22
C THR A 16 5.54 2.04 1.47
N SER A 17 5.89 1.00 2.20
CA SER A 17 6.00 -0.36 1.66
C SER A 17 4.87 -1.19 2.24
N ILE A 18 4.25 -2.01 1.39
CA ILE A 18 3.16 -2.90 1.80
C ILE A 18 3.57 -4.33 1.48
N THR A 19 3.39 -5.22 2.46
CA THR A 19 3.71 -6.64 2.31
C THR A 19 2.41 -7.44 2.25
N PHE A 20 2.25 -8.23 1.19
CA PHE A 20 1.17 -9.21 1.10
C PHE A 20 1.74 -10.58 1.49
N GLU A 21 1.16 -11.19 2.51
CA GLU A 21 1.55 -12.52 2.96
C GLU A 21 0.34 -13.45 2.96
N ARG A 22 0.49 -14.61 2.33
CA ARG A 22 -0.55 -15.64 2.34
C ARG A 22 0.15 -17.00 2.23
N GLU A 23 0.08 -17.81 3.28
CA GLU A 23 0.71 -19.13 3.33
C GLU A 23 2.21 -19.02 2.95
N GLU A 24 2.58 -19.53 1.79
CA GLU A 24 3.95 -19.50 1.29
C GLU A 24 4.25 -18.29 0.40
N PHE A 25 3.23 -17.49 0.12
CA PHE A 25 3.35 -16.32 -0.75
C PHE A 25 3.70 -15.08 0.07
N ARG A 26 4.73 -14.36 -0.38
CA ARG A 26 5.11 -13.06 0.21
C ARG A 26 5.53 -12.12 -0.90
N LEU A 27 4.84 -10.99 -1.01
CA LEU A 27 5.16 -9.95 -1.97
C LEU A 27 5.31 -8.62 -1.24
N LEU A 28 6.48 -8.00 -1.38
CA LEU A 28 6.74 -6.66 -0.86
C LEU A 28 6.64 -5.66 -2.00
N ILE A 29 5.79 -4.65 -1.83
CA ILE A 29 5.64 -3.57 -2.80
C ILE A 29 6.14 -2.29 -2.17
N ASN A 30 7.19 -1.70 -2.75
CA ASN A 30 7.81 -0.46 -2.28
C ASN A 30 7.21 0.75 -3.00
N VAL A 31 7.44 1.92 -2.44
CA VAL A 31 7.08 3.22 -3.05
C VAL A 31 5.58 3.30 -3.33
N VAL A 32 4.78 2.80 -2.41
CA VAL A 32 3.31 2.89 -2.52
C VAL A 32 2.87 4.27 -2.07
N PRO A 33 2.19 5.05 -2.92
CA PRO A 33 1.69 6.36 -2.51
C PRO A 33 0.54 6.21 -1.51
N VAL A 34 0.68 6.88 -0.37
CA VAL A 34 -0.32 6.89 0.68
C VAL A 34 -0.50 8.30 1.20
N LYS A 35 -1.56 8.50 1.98
CA LYS A 35 -1.78 9.74 2.70
C LYS A 35 -1.71 9.42 4.19
N ILE A 36 -0.87 10.16 4.89
CA ILE A 36 -0.60 9.91 6.31
C ILE A 36 -1.01 11.13 7.12
N CYS A 37 -1.67 10.87 8.25
CA CYS A 37 -1.94 11.90 9.24
C CYS A 37 -0.71 12.03 10.15
N PRO A 38 -0.06 13.22 10.21
CA PRO A 38 1.13 13.37 11.03
C PRO A 38 0.84 13.34 12.53
N LEU A 39 -0.42 13.50 12.90
CA LEU A 39 -0.81 13.54 14.32
C LEU A 39 -1.14 12.15 14.87
N CYS A 40 -1.99 11.38 14.18
CA CYS A 40 -2.39 10.06 14.66
C CYS A 40 -1.63 8.91 13.99
N GLY A 41 -0.86 9.18 12.94
CA GLY A 41 -0.07 8.17 12.26
C GLY A 41 -0.87 7.24 11.34
N GLU A 42 -2.16 7.52 11.13
CA GLU A 42 -2.98 6.70 10.24
C GLU A 42 -2.55 6.87 8.78
N ALA A 43 -2.45 5.76 8.07
CA ALA A 43 -2.18 5.75 6.64
C ALA A 43 -3.45 5.45 5.88
N ILE A 44 -3.74 6.24 4.86
CA ILE A 44 -4.91 6.09 4.01
C ILE A 44 -4.43 5.80 2.59
N VAL A 45 -4.95 4.74 1.99
CA VAL A 45 -4.65 4.34 0.61
C VAL A 45 -5.84 4.69 -0.26
N ASP A 46 -5.59 5.42 -1.35
CA ASP A 46 -6.64 5.73 -2.32
C ASP A 46 -7.17 4.45 -2.98
N GLU A 47 -8.44 4.48 -3.39
CA GLU A 47 -9.09 3.33 -4.02
C GLU A 47 -8.33 2.85 -5.25
N ASP A 48 -7.89 3.76 -6.12
CA ASP A 48 -7.13 3.41 -7.32
C ASP A 48 -5.82 2.69 -6.97
N VAL A 49 -5.14 3.16 -5.94
CA VAL A 49 -3.90 2.54 -5.46
C VAL A 49 -4.19 1.15 -4.88
N ALA A 50 -5.25 1.02 -4.11
CA ALA A 50 -5.64 -0.26 -3.52
C ALA A 50 -5.96 -1.30 -4.59
N ILE A 51 -6.70 -0.91 -5.62
CA ILE A 51 -7.03 -1.79 -6.74
C ILE A 51 -5.76 -2.25 -7.46
N ARG A 52 -4.83 -1.35 -7.70
CA ARG A 52 -3.57 -1.68 -8.35
C ARG A 52 -2.71 -2.63 -7.51
N LEU A 53 -2.67 -2.42 -6.20
CA LEU A 53 -1.95 -3.31 -5.29
C LEU A 53 -2.51 -4.73 -5.34
N LEU A 54 -3.82 -4.87 -5.33
CA LEU A 54 -4.47 -6.18 -5.41
C LEU A 54 -4.19 -6.84 -6.77
N SER A 55 -4.24 -6.07 -7.85
CA SER A 55 -3.92 -6.56 -9.19
C SER A 55 -2.49 -7.06 -9.27
N ASP A 56 -1.53 -6.32 -8.74
CA ASP A 56 -0.13 -6.73 -8.72
C ASP A 56 0.08 -8.01 -7.91
N ALA A 57 -0.61 -8.13 -6.78
CA ALA A 57 -0.54 -9.33 -5.95
C ALA A 57 -1.12 -10.56 -6.67
N GLU A 58 -2.23 -10.38 -7.36
CA GLU A 58 -2.85 -11.45 -8.15
C GLU A 58 -1.96 -11.89 -9.30
N ASP A 59 -1.36 -10.93 -10.03
CA ASP A 59 -0.45 -11.23 -11.12
C ASP A 59 0.76 -12.03 -10.64
N ALA A 60 1.34 -11.65 -9.52
CA ALA A 60 2.47 -12.37 -8.94
C ALA A 60 2.08 -13.80 -8.56
N SER A 61 0.90 -13.98 -7.98
CA SER A 61 0.38 -15.30 -7.62
C SER A 61 0.17 -16.17 -8.85
N ASP A 62 -0.41 -15.61 -9.91
CA ASP A 62 -0.67 -16.31 -11.17
C ASP A 62 0.62 -16.73 -11.86
N GLN A 63 1.70 -15.96 -11.71
CA GLN A 63 3.00 -16.27 -12.27
C GLN A 63 3.78 -17.30 -11.45
N GLY A 64 3.23 -17.73 -10.31
CA GLY A 64 3.88 -18.69 -9.44
C GLY A 64 5.02 -18.10 -8.62
N ILE A 65 5.00 -16.79 -8.42
CA ILE A 65 6.00 -16.11 -7.61
C ILE A 65 5.63 -16.29 -6.13
N PHE A 66 6.46 -17.00 -5.37
CA PHE A 66 6.23 -17.23 -3.95
C PHE A 66 6.81 -16.13 -3.07
N GLU A 67 7.87 -15.48 -3.55
CA GLU A 67 8.52 -14.39 -2.83
C GLU A 67 9.05 -13.39 -3.84
N GLY A 68 8.82 -12.11 -3.59
CA GLY A 68 9.28 -11.08 -4.52
C GLY A 68 9.21 -9.68 -3.92
N ILE A 69 9.95 -8.78 -4.56
CA ILE A 69 9.96 -7.36 -4.22
C ILE A 69 9.67 -6.59 -5.50
N ARG A 70 8.70 -5.69 -5.44
CA ARG A 70 8.34 -4.84 -6.57
C ARG A 70 8.22 -3.39 -6.12
N ASP A 71 8.40 -2.46 -7.06
CA ASP A 71 8.09 -1.06 -6.85
C ASP A 71 6.72 -0.78 -7.45
N PHE A 72 5.92 0.03 -6.74
CA PHE A 72 4.61 0.41 -7.21
C PHE A 72 4.71 1.18 -8.53
N GLY A 73 3.88 0.83 -9.49
CA GLY A 73 3.86 1.49 -10.79
C GLY A 73 4.78 0.88 -11.86
N ASN A 74 5.51 -0.16 -11.52
CA ASN A 74 6.38 -0.87 -12.48
C ASN A 74 5.78 -2.20 -12.91
#